data_24a77e67179b43532110e824d0c9e44c
#
_entry.id   24a77e67179b43532110e824d0c9e44c
#
_cell.length_a   1.000
_cell.length_b   1.000
_cell.length_c   1.000
_cell.angle_alpha   90.00
_cell.angle_beta   90.00
_cell.angle_gamma   90.00
#
_symmetry.space_group_name_H-M   'P 1'
#
loop_
_entity.id
_entity.type
_entity.pdbx_description
1 polymer ?
#
loop_
_entity_poly.entity_id
_entity_poly.type
_entity_poly.pdbx_seq_one_letter_code
_entity_poly.pdbx_strand_id
1 'polypeptide(L)'
;VKAECEGYASNCQDYEIKRVARNRGFKMPDLNLKKLAQSDIYKEVDLDGVVVTGTKVKFTYRGDTIVYNASAFNVPDGSMLDALVRQLPGAEIKSNGDIYVNGKKIDYLTLNGKDFFKGNNKIMLDNLPHYTVQDLKVYHKSTEKSRLVGTEVEKKDYVMDVELKREYNRGYISNAEVAGGTRQRYMARLFGLYYDDRTRFSVFGNVNNVNENRSPGREGDWSPSNSPQGQTVTKQVGASLSTQNKSGI
;
A
#
# COMPACT_ATOMS: atom_id res chain seq x y z
N VAL A 1 -36.81 48.22 8.62
CA VAL A 1 -36.45 48.41 10.01
C VAL A 1 -36.06 47.05 10.61
N LYS A 2 -34.92 47.00 11.30
CA LYS A 2 -34.39 45.80 11.93
C LYS A 2 -34.38 46.01 13.44
N ALA A 3 -34.90 45.04 14.20
CA ALA A 3 -34.81 45.03 15.64
C ALA A 3 -33.93 43.86 16.08
N GLU A 4 -32.97 44.11 16.94
CA GLU A 4 -32.06 43.11 17.49
C GLU A 4 -31.96 43.30 19.01
N CYS A 5 -31.97 42.18 19.73
CA CYS A 5 -31.73 42.15 21.17
C CYS A 5 -31.03 40.83 21.52
N GLU A 6 -30.09 40.89 22.45
CA GLU A 6 -29.37 39.71 22.91
C GLU A 6 -30.31 38.67 23.50
N GLY A 7 -30.20 37.41 23.05
CA GLY A 7 -31.09 36.32 23.47
C GLY A 7 -32.42 36.22 22.69
N TYR A 8 -32.62 37.05 21.68
CA TYR A 8 -33.82 37.04 20.82
C TYR A 8 -33.46 36.94 19.36
N ALA A 9 -34.31 36.29 18.58
CA ALA A 9 -34.14 36.24 17.13
C ALA A 9 -34.37 37.61 16.52
N SER A 10 -33.46 38.06 15.64
CA SER A 10 -33.61 39.33 14.91
C SER A 10 -34.86 39.32 14.06
N ASN A 11 -35.66 40.40 14.09
CA ASN A 11 -36.82 40.57 13.23
C ASN A 11 -36.62 41.80 12.31
N CYS A 12 -36.80 41.55 11.00
CA CYS A 12 -36.65 42.59 9.97
C CYS A 12 -37.96 42.74 9.21
N GLN A 13 -38.53 43.94 9.16
CA GLN A 13 -39.70 44.23 8.37
C GLN A 13 -39.45 45.41 7.45
N ASP A 14 -39.79 45.25 6.18
CA ASP A 14 -39.78 46.33 5.22
C ASP A 14 -41.08 47.15 5.34
N TYR A 15 -40.90 48.45 5.43
CA TYR A 15 -42.02 49.37 5.58
C TYR A 15 -41.95 50.47 4.55
N GLU A 16 -42.97 50.56 3.71
CA GLU A 16 -43.07 51.61 2.67
C GLU A 16 -43.81 52.83 3.21
N ILE A 17 -43.09 53.96 3.30
CA ILE A 17 -43.67 55.21 3.77
C ILE A 17 -44.20 55.99 2.55
N LYS A 18 -45.53 55.94 2.33
CA LYS A 18 -46.14 56.48 1.09
C LYS A 18 -46.34 58.02 1.07
N ARG A 19 -46.43 58.72 2.14
CA ARG A 19 -46.38 60.19 2.28
C ARG A 19 -46.49 60.60 3.78
N VAL A 20 -45.57 61.39 4.27
CA VAL A 20 -45.65 61.96 5.60
C VAL A 20 -46.00 63.43 5.46
N ALA A 21 -47.12 63.89 6.02
CA ALA A 21 -47.44 65.29 6.08
C ALA A 21 -46.47 66.00 7.03
N ARG A 22 -45.98 67.21 6.68
CA ARG A 22 -45.09 68.05 7.50
C ARG A 22 -45.74 68.21 8.88
N ASN A 23 -45.17 67.74 9.93
CA ASN A 23 -45.58 67.79 11.35
C ASN A 23 -46.40 66.60 11.90
N ARG A 24 -46.49 65.45 11.24
CA ARG A 24 -47.06 64.27 11.89
C ARG A 24 -45.98 63.20 12.12
N GLY A 25 -45.84 62.80 13.40
CA GLY A 25 -45.05 61.64 13.74
C GLY A 25 -45.65 60.36 13.14
N PHE A 26 -44.80 59.53 12.57
CA PHE A 26 -45.19 58.25 12.03
C PHE A 26 -44.99 57.19 13.11
N LYS A 27 -46.08 56.51 13.52
CA LYS A 27 -46.02 55.41 14.46
C LYS A 27 -45.80 54.12 13.67
N MET A 28 -44.68 53.50 13.86
CA MET A 28 -44.40 52.18 13.33
C MET A 28 -45.13 51.12 14.14
N PRO A 29 -45.56 50.01 13.49
CA PRO A 29 -46.08 48.87 14.24
C PRO A 29 -45.01 48.25 15.11
N ASP A 30 -45.43 47.64 16.22
CA ASP A 30 -44.51 47.03 17.17
C ASP A 30 -43.83 45.81 16.51
N LEU A 31 -42.51 45.74 16.62
CA LEU A 31 -41.72 44.62 16.17
C LEU A 31 -41.58 43.63 17.36
N ASN A 32 -42.26 42.51 17.27
CA ASN A 32 -42.16 41.48 18.29
C ASN A 32 -40.94 40.59 18.02
N LEU A 33 -40.02 40.53 19.02
CA LEU A 33 -38.88 39.63 19.00
C LEU A 33 -39.26 38.32 19.68
N LYS A 34 -38.95 37.20 19.07
CA LYS A 34 -39.10 35.87 19.68
C LYS A 34 -37.86 35.54 20.48
N LYS A 35 -38.05 35.14 21.74
CA LYS A 35 -36.96 34.66 22.57
C LYS A 35 -36.36 33.39 21.97
N LEU A 36 -35.05 33.36 21.77
CA LEU A 36 -34.34 32.16 21.32
C LEU A 36 -34.48 31.08 22.41
N ALA A 37 -34.89 29.87 22.00
CA ALA A 37 -34.79 28.73 22.90
C ALA A 37 -33.31 28.45 23.20
N GLN A 38 -33.02 27.93 24.38
CA GLN A 38 -31.64 27.65 24.80
C GLN A 38 -30.89 26.67 23.86
N SER A 39 -31.67 25.85 23.11
CA SER A 39 -31.19 24.97 22.01
C SER A 39 -30.76 25.73 20.75
N ASP A 40 -31.31 26.93 20.52
CA ASP A 40 -31.03 27.72 19.30
C ASP A 40 -29.83 28.67 19.51
N ILE A 41 -29.37 28.84 20.74
CA ILE A 41 -28.18 29.63 21.11
C ILE A 41 -26.90 28.84 20.74
N TYR A 42 -26.97 27.51 20.83
CA TYR A 42 -25.94 26.63 20.34
C TYR A 42 -26.32 26.13 18.94
N LYS A 43 -26.23 27.01 17.95
CA LYS A 43 -26.14 26.56 16.60
C LYS A 43 -24.82 25.79 16.52
N GLU A 44 -24.90 24.45 16.49
CA GLU A 44 -23.77 23.63 16.08
C GLU A 44 -23.37 24.14 14.71
N VAL A 45 -22.32 24.93 14.67
CA VAL A 45 -21.64 25.25 13.43
C VAL A 45 -20.92 23.96 13.11
N ASP A 46 -21.51 23.16 12.24
CA ASP A 46 -20.84 22.04 11.61
C ASP A 46 -19.64 22.67 10.89
N LEU A 47 -18.51 22.63 11.55
CA LEU A 47 -17.25 23.04 10.96
C LEU A 47 -16.98 22.00 9.89
N ASP A 48 -17.11 22.41 8.63
CA ASP A 48 -16.60 21.62 7.53
C ASP A 48 -15.25 21.08 7.94
N GLY A 49 -15.17 19.75 8.04
CA GLY A 49 -14.00 19.10 8.60
C GLY A 49 -12.76 19.64 7.91
N VAL A 50 -11.89 20.29 8.69
CA VAL A 50 -10.59 20.71 8.19
C VAL A 50 -9.86 19.44 7.82
N VAL A 51 -9.89 19.10 6.52
CA VAL A 51 -9.08 18.03 5.97
C VAL A 51 -7.63 18.51 6.04
N VAL A 52 -6.96 18.16 7.13
CA VAL A 52 -5.52 18.35 7.23
C VAL A 52 -4.89 17.33 6.28
N THR A 53 -4.63 17.75 5.05
CA THR A 53 -3.80 17.01 4.11
C THR A 53 -2.36 17.08 4.60
N GLY A 54 -2.04 16.28 5.62
CA GLY A 54 -0.66 16.09 6.05
C GLY A 54 0.09 15.35 4.93
N THR A 55 1.16 15.93 4.39
CA THR A 55 2.05 15.23 3.48
C THR A 55 2.69 14.07 4.24
N LYS A 56 2.36 12.83 3.89
CA LYS A 56 2.96 11.65 4.51
C LYS A 56 4.44 11.60 4.17
N VAL A 57 5.27 11.45 5.19
CA VAL A 57 6.71 11.27 5.01
C VAL A 57 6.95 9.97 4.23
N LYS A 58 7.60 10.07 3.07
CA LYS A 58 7.83 8.93 2.17
C LYS A 58 8.83 7.94 2.72
N PHE A 59 9.92 8.44 3.33
CA PHE A 59 10.94 7.60 3.93
C PHE A 59 11.64 8.31 5.09
N THR A 60 12.18 7.53 6.00
CA THR A 60 12.96 8.00 7.15
C THR A 60 14.19 7.12 7.35
N TYR A 61 15.24 7.69 7.95
CA TYR A 61 16.39 6.91 8.39
C TYR A 61 16.23 6.58 9.88
N ARG A 62 16.39 5.31 10.24
CA ARG A 62 16.47 4.85 11.63
C ARG A 62 17.83 4.16 11.83
N GLY A 63 18.83 4.91 12.27
CA GLY A 63 20.21 4.44 12.27
C GLY A 63 20.67 4.10 10.85
N ASP A 64 21.10 2.87 10.63
CA ASP A 64 21.56 2.36 9.31
C ASP A 64 20.42 1.78 8.44
N THR A 65 19.19 1.87 8.92
CA THR A 65 17.99 1.35 8.23
C THR A 65 17.25 2.46 7.52
N ILE A 66 16.95 2.26 6.24
CA ILE A 66 16.02 3.12 5.49
C ILE A 66 14.63 2.51 5.64
N VAL A 67 13.67 3.31 6.10
CA VAL A 67 12.26 2.90 6.26
C VAL A 67 11.41 3.70 5.29
N TYR A 68 10.80 3.03 4.33
CA TYR A 68 9.83 3.60 3.39
C TYR A 68 8.42 3.31 3.86
N ASN A 69 7.59 4.33 3.95
CA ASN A 69 6.18 4.20 4.30
C ASN A 69 5.36 3.91 3.04
N ALA A 70 4.87 2.66 2.89
CA ALA A 70 4.12 2.25 1.70
C ALA A 70 2.87 3.13 1.45
N SER A 71 2.21 3.60 2.51
CA SER A 71 1.00 4.43 2.40
C SER A 71 1.25 5.85 1.88
N ALA A 72 2.52 6.27 1.75
CA ALA A 72 2.89 7.59 1.22
C ALA A 72 3.08 7.60 -0.31
N PHE A 73 2.94 6.43 -0.95
CA PHE A 73 3.06 6.27 -2.39
C PHE A 73 1.69 5.99 -3.01
N ASN A 74 1.42 6.62 -4.13
CA ASN A 74 0.17 6.41 -4.86
C ASN A 74 0.38 5.33 -5.91
N VAL A 75 0.00 4.10 -5.57
CA VAL A 75 0.10 2.93 -6.45
C VAL A 75 -1.31 2.55 -6.89
N PRO A 76 -1.56 2.31 -8.20
CA PRO A 76 -2.87 1.92 -8.70
C PRO A 76 -3.41 0.65 -8.01
N ASP A 77 -4.71 0.60 -7.81
CA ASP A 77 -5.37 -0.58 -7.23
C ASP A 77 -5.11 -1.83 -8.09
N GLY A 78 -4.92 -2.96 -7.41
CA GLY A 78 -4.59 -4.22 -8.07
C GLY A 78 -3.12 -4.40 -8.44
N SER A 79 -2.26 -3.39 -8.21
CA SER A 79 -0.83 -3.52 -8.46
C SER A 79 -0.15 -4.42 -7.42
N MET A 80 0.94 -5.04 -7.82
CA MET A 80 1.79 -5.86 -6.96
C MET A 80 2.94 -5.05 -6.34
N LEU A 81 3.75 -5.70 -5.55
CA LEU A 81 4.86 -5.08 -4.83
C LEU A 81 5.88 -4.41 -5.77
N ASP A 82 6.08 -4.93 -6.98
CA ASP A 82 6.98 -4.35 -7.97
C ASP A 82 6.64 -2.90 -8.30
N ALA A 83 5.34 -2.59 -8.46
CA ALA A 83 4.87 -1.24 -8.74
C ALA A 83 5.16 -0.27 -7.58
N LEU A 84 5.08 -0.74 -6.34
CA LEU A 84 5.44 0.04 -5.16
C LEU A 84 6.94 0.28 -5.10
N VAL A 85 7.76 -0.77 -5.28
CA VAL A 85 9.23 -0.65 -5.21
C VAL A 85 9.77 0.29 -6.30
N ARG A 86 9.18 0.30 -7.50
CA ARG A 86 9.55 1.25 -8.57
C ARG A 86 9.32 2.72 -8.21
N GLN A 87 8.44 3.01 -7.27
CA GLN A 87 8.16 4.38 -6.82
C GLN A 87 9.04 4.82 -5.65
N LEU A 88 9.81 3.92 -5.05
CA LEU A 88 10.66 4.26 -3.90
C LEU A 88 11.83 5.15 -4.34
N PRO A 89 12.09 6.27 -3.65
CA PRO A 89 13.26 7.11 -3.92
C PRO A 89 14.57 6.31 -3.80
N GLY A 90 15.39 6.37 -4.84
CA GLY A 90 16.67 5.68 -4.88
C GLY A 90 16.60 4.17 -5.14
N ALA A 91 15.41 3.62 -5.40
CA ALA A 91 15.25 2.22 -5.76
C ALA A 91 15.09 2.02 -7.27
N GLU A 92 15.67 0.95 -7.80
CA GLU A 92 15.57 0.52 -9.18
C GLU A 92 15.32 -0.99 -9.21
N ILE A 93 14.40 -1.43 -10.07
CA ILE A 93 14.19 -2.84 -10.36
C ILE A 93 14.66 -3.09 -11.80
N LYS A 94 15.60 -3.99 -11.97
CA LYS A 94 16.03 -4.46 -13.29
C LYS A 94 15.06 -5.51 -13.84
N SER A 95 15.17 -5.76 -15.13
CA SER A 95 14.32 -6.71 -15.86
C SER A 95 14.38 -8.14 -15.31
N ASN A 96 15.52 -8.53 -14.75
CA ASN A 96 15.72 -9.84 -14.12
C ASN A 96 15.12 -9.95 -12.69
N GLY A 97 14.51 -8.88 -12.16
CA GLY A 97 13.95 -8.84 -10.80
C GLY A 97 14.97 -8.44 -9.72
N ASP A 98 16.21 -8.10 -10.08
CA ASP A 98 17.17 -7.55 -9.16
C ASP A 98 16.77 -6.14 -8.71
N ILE A 99 16.81 -5.90 -7.42
CA ILE A 99 16.50 -4.61 -6.80
C ILE A 99 17.80 -3.94 -6.40
N TYR A 100 17.93 -2.67 -6.73
CA TYR A 100 19.01 -1.81 -6.28
C TYR A 100 18.44 -0.68 -5.45
N VAL A 101 19.08 -0.37 -4.32
CA VAL A 101 18.71 0.80 -3.49
C VAL A 101 19.98 1.62 -3.27
N ASN A 102 19.92 2.89 -3.65
CA ASN A 102 21.08 3.80 -3.63
C ASN A 102 22.31 3.22 -4.35
N GLY A 103 22.10 2.57 -5.51
CA GLY A 103 23.14 1.96 -6.32
C GLY A 103 23.70 0.62 -5.79
N LYS A 104 23.22 0.14 -4.62
CA LYS A 104 23.64 -1.13 -4.04
C LYS A 104 22.58 -2.21 -4.28
N LYS A 105 23.00 -3.38 -4.77
CA LYS A 105 22.10 -4.52 -5.00
C LYS A 105 21.59 -5.07 -3.67
N ILE A 106 20.27 -5.35 -3.63
CA ILE A 106 19.62 -6.11 -2.56
C ILE A 106 19.90 -7.59 -2.79
N ASP A 107 20.44 -8.28 -1.79
CA ASP A 107 20.74 -9.70 -1.89
C ASP A 107 19.46 -10.54 -1.92
N TYR A 108 18.49 -10.26 -1.06
CA TYR A 108 17.17 -10.89 -1.07
C TYR A 108 16.11 -10.09 -0.32
N LEU A 109 14.84 -10.44 -0.56
CA LEU A 109 13.70 -9.92 0.16
C LEU A 109 13.37 -10.77 1.38
N THR A 110 12.95 -10.11 2.45
CA THR A 110 12.35 -10.78 3.62
C THR A 110 10.90 -10.32 3.79
N LEU A 111 10.10 -11.12 4.44
CA LEU A 111 8.71 -10.81 4.76
C LEU A 111 8.55 -10.83 6.29
N ASN A 112 8.24 -9.68 6.91
CA ASN A 112 8.20 -9.52 8.37
C ASN A 112 9.49 -10.06 9.05
N GLY A 113 10.66 -9.67 8.55
CA GLY A 113 11.98 -10.06 9.07
C GLY A 113 12.43 -11.50 8.77
N LYS A 114 11.59 -12.31 8.13
CA LYS A 114 11.88 -13.72 7.84
C LYS A 114 12.18 -13.90 6.36
N ASP A 115 13.11 -14.80 6.07
CA ASP A 115 13.51 -15.11 4.71
C ASP A 115 12.33 -15.70 3.92
N PHE A 116 12.20 -15.26 2.67
CA PHE A 116 11.17 -15.68 1.77
C PHE A 116 11.78 -15.93 0.39
N PHE A 117 11.82 -17.19 -0.05
CA PHE A 117 12.44 -17.62 -1.31
C PHE A 117 13.80 -16.94 -1.57
N LYS A 118 14.79 -17.20 -0.72
CA LYS A 118 16.16 -16.66 -0.88
C LYS A 118 16.65 -16.79 -2.33
N GLY A 119 17.10 -15.67 -2.89
CA GLY A 119 17.59 -15.62 -4.27
C GLY A 119 16.52 -15.45 -5.33
N ASN A 120 15.25 -15.26 -4.93
CA ASN A 120 14.15 -15.13 -5.86
C ASN A 120 13.18 -13.99 -5.50
N ASN A 121 13.68 -12.78 -5.59
CA ASN A 121 12.92 -11.57 -5.30
C ASN A 121 11.66 -11.45 -6.16
N LYS A 122 11.70 -11.98 -7.37
CA LYS A 122 10.62 -11.86 -8.35
C LYS A 122 9.33 -12.53 -7.87
N ILE A 123 9.40 -13.64 -7.11
CA ILE A 123 8.21 -14.28 -6.56
C ILE A 123 7.42 -13.31 -5.69
N MET A 124 8.09 -12.58 -4.80
CA MET A 124 7.43 -11.63 -3.92
C MET A 124 6.95 -10.40 -4.70
N LEU A 125 7.79 -9.89 -5.61
CA LEU A 125 7.47 -8.72 -6.42
C LEU A 125 6.21 -8.92 -7.26
N ASP A 126 6.07 -10.08 -7.89
CA ASP A 126 4.98 -10.37 -8.83
C ASP A 126 3.69 -10.84 -8.15
N ASN A 127 3.73 -11.29 -6.89
CA ASN A 127 2.59 -11.95 -6.27
C ASN A 127 2.10 -11.32 -4.97
N LEU A 128 2.88 -10.43 -4.34
CA LEU A 128 2.44 -9.74 -3.12
C LEU A 128 1.71 -8.45 -3.47
N PRO A 129 0.41 -8.32 -3.13
CA PRO A 129 -0.33 -7.09 -3.41
C PRO A 129 0.22 -5.91 -2.58
N HIS A 130 0.43 -4.75 -3.23
CA HIS A 130 1.00 -3.56 -2.58
C HIS A 130 0.19 -3.08 -1.37
N TYR A 131 -1.15 -3.23 -1.41
CA TYR A 131 -2.04 -2.76 -0.34
C TYR A 131 -1.86 -3.49 0.99
N THR A 132 -1.24 -4.69 0.97
CA THR A 132 -0.94 -5.46 2.18
C THR A 132 0.29 -4.94 2.92
N VAL A 133 1.12 -4.14 2.25
CA VAL A 133 2.40 -3.65 2.77
C VAL A 133 2.18 -2.41 3.63
N GLN A 134 2.81 -2.38 4.80
CA GLN A 134 2.87 -1.23 5.70
C GLN A 134 4.13 -0.41 5.45
N ASP A 135 5.29 -1.04 5.62
CA ASP A 135 6.60 -0.42 5.47
C ASP A 135 7.56 -1.32 4.69
N LEU A 136 8.53 -0.71 4.03
CA LEU A 136 9.67 -1.39 3.42
C LEU A 136 10.94 -0.91 4.12
N LYS A 137 11.68 -1.85 4.72
CA LYS A 137 12.90 -1.55 5.47
C LYS A 137 14.12 -2.09 4.75
N VAL A 138 15.11 -1.25 4.51
CA VAL A 138 16.35 -1.64 3.86
C VAL A 138 17.50 -1.51 4.87
N TYR A 139 18.15 -2.62 5.15
CA TYR A 139 19.22 -2.68 6.15
C TYR A 139 20.20 -3.84 5.92
N HIS A 140 21.26 -3.84 6.70
CA HIS A 140 22.27 -4.92 6.70
C HIS A 140 21.90 -5.97 7.75
N LYS A 141 21.61 -7.20 7.30
CA LYS A 141 21.25 -8.36 8.14
C LYS A 141 22.46 -9.27 8.30
N SER A 142 22.74 -9.70 9.52
CA SER A 142 23.78 -10.72 9.76
C SER A 142 23.36 -12.06 9.16
N THR A 143 24.31 -12.77 8.55
CA THR A 143 24.07 -14.09 7.96
C THR A 143 23.70 -15.12 9.04
N GLU A 144 23.00 -16.19 8.65
CA GLU A 144 22.63 -17.26 9.60
C GLU A 144 23.85 -17.89 10.26
N LYS A 145 24.95 -18.06 9.51
CA LYS A 145 26.19 -18.59 10.05
C LYS A 145 26.77 -17.66 11.13
N SER A 146 26.83 -16.35 10.88
CA SER A 146 27.28 -15.39 11.88
C SER A 146 26.41 -15.39 13.13
N ARG A 147 25.10 -15.57 12.98
CA ARG A 147 24.17 -15.68 14.11
C ARG A 147 24.39 -16.97 14.93
N LEU A 148 24.64 -18.09 14.27
CA LEU A 148 24.88 -19.39 14.93
C LEU A 148 26.22 -19.41 15.70
N VAL A 149 27.23 -18.76 15.15
CA VAL A 149 28.58 -18.69 15.76
C VAL A 149 28.67 -17.59 16.83
N GLY A 150 27.72 -16.63 16.83
CA GLY A 150 27.71 -15.49 17.76
C GLY A 150 28.73 -14.39 17.44
N THR A 151 29.46 -14.54 16.33
CA THR A 151 30.42 -13.54 15.83
C THR A 151 30.22 -13.31 14.35
N GLU A 152 30.51 -12.11 13.83
CA GLU A 152 30.41 -11.83 12.41
C GLU A 152 31.52 -12.52 11.64
N VAL A 153 31.22 -13.66 11.04
CA VAL A 153 32.17 -14.48 10.24
C VAL A 153 32.09 -14.14 8.76
N GLU A 154 30.95 -13.65 8.30
CA GLU A 154 30.67 -13.31 6.89
C GLU A 154 30.16 -11.87 6.77
N LYS A 155 30.31 -11.30 5.57
CA LYS A 155 29.73 -10.00 5.24
C LYS A 155 28.21 -10.03 5.43
N LYS A 156 27.68 -8.98 6.06
CA LYS A 156 26.23 -8.82 6.23
C LYS A 156 25.53 -8.74 4.88
N ASP A 157 24.41 -9.41 4.78
CA ASP A 157 23.54 -9.32 3.62
C ASP A 157 22.81 -7.98 3.59
N TYR A 158 22.66 -7.37 2.43
CA TYR A 158 21.88 -6.15 2.25
C TYR A 158 20.48 -6.54 1.83
N VAL A 159 19.51 -6.41 2.73
CA VAL A 159 18.17 -6.96 2.56
C VAL A 159 17.12 -5.86 2.53
N MET A 160 16.04 -6.13 1.83
CA MET A 160 14.81 -5.32 1.91
C MET A 160 13.73 -6.17 2.59
N ASP A 161 13.30 -5.73 3.75
CA ASP A 161 12.22 -6.37 4.51
C ASP A 161 10.88 -5.72 4.18
N VAL A 162 9.94 -6.55 3.80
CA VAL A 162 8.55 -6.15 3.50
C VAL A 162 7.73 -6.40 4.75
N GLU A 163 7.36 -5.34 5.44
CA GLU A 163 6.51 -5.40 6.62
C GLU A 163 5.03 -5.31 6.22
N LEU A 164 4.25 -6.30 6.60
CA LEU A 164 2.81 -6.32 6.32
C LEU A 164 2.04 -5.53 7.38
N LYS A 165 0.91 -4.97 6.99
CA LYS A 165 -0.06 -4.39 7.93
C LYS A 165 -0.57 -5.48 8.88
N ARG A 166 -0.91 -5.11 10.11
CA ARG A 166 -1.34 -6.06 11.15
C ARG A 166 -2.51 -6.96 10.73
N GLU A 167 -3.42 -6.43 9.95
CA GLU A 167 -4.58 -7.14 9.40
C GLU A 167 -4.20 -8.25 8.41
N TYR A 168 -2.99 -8.14 7.80
CA TYR A 168 -2.44 -9.12 6.85
C TYR A 168 -1.27 -9.94 7.44
N ASN A 169 -1.08 -9.97 8.76
CA ASN A 169 -0.04 -10.81 9.39
C ASN A 169 -0.33 -12.30 9.30
N ARG A 170 -1.59 -12.65 9.08
CA ARG A 170 -2.05 -14.01 8.82
C ARG A 170 -2.97 -14.00 7.63
N GLY A 171 -2.77 -14.94 6.72
CA GLY A 171 -3.63 -14.99 5.57
C GLY A 171 -3.15 -15.96 4.50
N TYR A 172 -3.82 -15.87 3.39
CA TYR A 172 -3.43 -16.55 2.17
C TYR A 172 -3.48 -15.56 1.02
N ILE A 173 -2.56 -15.73 0.08
CA ILE A 173 -2.54 -15.03 -1.20
C ILE A 173 -2.57 -16.11 -2.26
N SER A 174 -3.45 -15.97 -3.23
CA SER A 174 -3.51 -16.91 -4.36
C SER A 174 -3.72 -16.15 -5.65
N ASN A 175 -2.93 -16.52 -6.64
CA ASN A 175 -3.05 -16.02 -8.01
C ASN A 175 -3.22 -17.20 -8.94
N ALA A 176 -4.25 -17.19 -9.76
CA ALA A 176 -4.49 -18.20 -10.79
C ALA A 176 -4.70 -17.51 -12.13
N GLU A 177 -4.00 -17.97 -13.13
CA GLU A 177 -4.09 -17.45 -14.49
C GLU A 177 -4.22 -18.61 -15.44
N VAL A 178 -5.25 -18.57 -16.28
CA VAL A 178 -5.50 -19.58 -17.31
C VAL A 178 -5.75 -18.85 -18.63
N ALA A 179 -5.04 -19.24 -19.65
CA ALA A 179 -5.22 -18.69 -20.99
C ALA A 179 -5.23 -19.79 -22.06
N GLY A 180 -6.08 -19.61 -23.04
CA GLY A 180 -6.16 -20.45 -24.21
C GLY A 180 -6.04 -19.62 -25.49
N GLY A 181 -5.41 -20.17 -26.51
CA GLY A 181 -5.20 -19.50 -27.78
C GLY A 181 -5.44 -20.40 -29.00
N THR A 182 -5.39 -19.81 -30.18
CA THR A 182 -5.45 -20.54 -31.44
C THR A 182 -4.25 -21.49 -31.60
N ARG A 183 -4.37 -22.51 -32.43
CA ARG A 183 -3.31 -23.52 -32.69
C ARG A 183 -2.89 -24.28 -31.42
N GLN A 184 -3.86 -24.69 -30.58
CA GLN A 184 -3.63 -25.47 -29.36
C GLN A 184 -2.68 -24.82 -28.35
N ARG A 185 -2.66 -23.49 -28.28
CA ARG A 185 -1.87 -22.78 -27.27
C ARG A 185 -2.61 -22.71 -25.97
N TYR A 186 -1.90 -22.98 -24.88
CA TYR A 186 -2.43 -22.95 -23.54
C TYR A 186 -1.39 -22.43 -22.54
N MET A 187 -1.89 -21.84 -21.47
CA MET A 187 -1.12 -21.44 -20.31
C MET A 187 -1.97 -21.60 -19.05
N ALA A 188 -1.40 -22.19 -18.03
CA ALA A 188 -2.00 -22.25 -16.71
C ALA A 188 -0.93 -21.97 -15.66
N ARG A 189 -1.14 -20.97 -14.82
CA ARG A 189 -0.28 -20.62 -13.70
C ARG A 189 -1.07 -20.61 -12.42
N LEU A 190 -0.46 -21.10 -11.38
CA LEU A 190 -1.00 -21.08 -10.03
C LEU A 190 0.11 -20.66 -9.07
N PHE A 191 -0.21 -19.71 -8.21
CA PHE A 191 0.59 -19.37 -7.04
C PHE A 191 -0.31 -19.36 -5.82
N GLY A 192 0.14 -19.98 -4.73
CA GLY A 192 -0.51 -19.96 -3.44
C GLY A 192 0.49 -19.72 -2.34
N LEU A 193 0.21 -18.81 -1.44
CA LEU A 193 0.99 -18.52 -0.25
C LEU A 193 0.04 -18.49 0.95
N TYR A 194 0.30 -19.34 1.91
CA TYR A 194 -0.25 -19.27 3.25
C TYR A 194 0.84 -18.78 4.21
N TYR A 195 0.51 -17.86 5.08
CA TYR A 195 1.45 -17.34 6.07
C TYR A 195 0.74 -16.99 7.38
N ASP A 196 1.45 -17.25 8.46
CA ASP A 196 1.10 -16.82 9.81
C ASP A 196 2.38 -16.44 10.59
N ASP A 197 2.25 -16.14 11.87
CA ASP A 197 3.38 -15.72 12.71
C ASP A 197 4.53 -16.74 12.75
N ARG A 198 4.30 -18.01 12.45
CA ARG A 198 5.26 -19.10 12.58
C ARG A 198 5.52 -19.85 11.29
N THR A 199 4.49 -20.02 10.48
CA THR A 199 4.52 -20.92 9.32
C THR A 199 4.29 -20.14 8.05
N ARG A 200 5.06 -20.47 7.03
CA ARG A 200 4.85 -20.03 5.66
C ARG A 200 4.89 -21.23 4.76
N PHE A 201 3.84 -21.39 4.04
CA PHE A 201 3.72 -22.43 3.02
C PHE A 201 3.39 -21.78 1.69
N SER A 202 4.19 -22.04 0.68
CA SER A 202 3.91 -21.57 -0.67
C SER A 202 4.00 -22.71 -1.66
N VAL A 203 3.16 -22.62 -2.66
CA VAL A 203 3.11 -23.56 -3.77
C VAL A 203 2.97 -22.75 -5.07
N PHE A 204 3.66 -23.21 -6.10
CA PHE A 204 3.49 -22.66 -7.44
C PHE A 204 3.47 -23.75 -8.49
N GLY A 205 2.74 -23.47 -9.57
CA GLY A 205 2.70 -24.29 -10.75
C GLY A 205 2.66 -23.44 -12.01
N ASN A 206 3.34 -23.83 -13.05
CA ASN A 206 3.28 -23.22 -14.37
C ASN A 206 3.33 -24.32 -15.43
N VAL A 207 2.31 -24.34 -16.27
CA VAL A 207 2.23 -25.24 -17.43
C VAL A 207 1.83 -24.41 -18.62
N ASN A 208 2.71 -24.33 -19.60
CA ASN A 208 2.41 -23.57 -20.82
C ASN A 208 3.15 -24.10 -22.06
N ASN A 209 2.65 -23.76 -23.23
CA ASN A 209 3.28 -23.98 -24.51
C ASN A 209 3.38 -22.69 -25.36
N VAL A 210 3.43 -21.55 -24.68
CA VAL A 210 3.52 -20.22 -25.30
C VAL A 210 4.90 -19.59 -25.16
N ASN A 211 5.90 -20.40 -24.85
CA ASN A 211 7.29 -19.97 -24.62
C ASN A 211 7.43 -19.00 -23.44
N GLU A 212 6.54 -19.09 -22.46
CA GLU A 212 6.63 -18.27 -21.27
C GLU A 212 7.50 -18.94 -20.22
N ASN A 213 8.60 -18.31 -19.88
CA ASN A 213 9.55 -18.77 -18.87
C ASN A 213 9.43 -18.01 -17.54
N ARG A 214 8.31 -17.34 -17.28
CA ARG A 214 8.06 -16.76 -15.96
C ARG A 214 7.84 -17.86 -14.94
N SER A 215 8.95 -18.44 -14.51
CA SER A 215 8.93 -19.27 -13.33
C SER A 215 9.06 -18.38 -12.13
N PRO A 216 8.33 -18.62 -11.05
CA PRO A 216 8.72 -18.08 -9.77
C PRO A 216 10.16 -18.52 -9.52
N GLY A 217 11.12 -17.64 -9.70
CA GLY A 217 12.50 -17.90 -9.40
C GLY A 217 13.51 -18.07 -10.47
N ARG A 218 13.17 -17.98 -11.69
CA ARG A 218 14.14 -17.99 -12.76
C ARG A 218 14.21 -16.62 -13.44
N GLU A 219 15.42 -16.12 -13.63
CA GLU A 219 15.69 -14.95 -14.46
C GLU A 219 15.14 -15.18 -15.88
N GLY A 220 14.35 -14.26 -16.36
CA GLY A 220 13.86 -14.29 -17.72
C GLY A 220 12.70 -13.31 -17.91
N ASP A 221 12.97 -12.22 -18.61
CA ASP A 221 11.89 -11.42 -19.20
C ASP A 221 11.35 -12.15 -20.41
N TRP A 222 10.03 -12.32 -20.43
CA TRP A 222 9.39 -12.67 -21.68
C TRP A 222 9.49 -11.45 -22.60
N SER A 223 10.31 -11.58 -23.62
CA SER A 223 10.40 -10.65 -24.72
C SER A 223 10.15 -11.41 -26.03
N PRO A 224 9.30 -10.90 -26.92
CA PRO A 224 9.09 -11.52 -28.23
C PRO A 224 10.39 -11.67 -29.05
N SER A 225 11.36 -10.80 -28.81
CA SER A 225 12.69 -10.86 -29.43
C SER A 225 13.58 -11.98 -28.91
N ASN A 226 13.32 -12.47 -27.71
CA ASN A 226 14.08 -13.55 -27.05
C ASN A 226 13.35 -14.91 -27.12
N SER A 227 12.28 -15.01 -27.89
CA SER A 227 11.57 -16.27 -28.08
C SER A 227 12.49 -17.28 -28.79
N PRO A 228 12.69 -18.47 -28.22
CA PRO A 228 13.45 -19.51 -28.89
C PRO A 228 12.81 -19.86 -30.23
N GLN A 229 13.63 -20.22 -31.19
CA GLN A 229 13.11 -20.76 -32.47
C GLN A 229 12.41 -22.09 -32.22
N GLY A 230 11.07 -22.07 -32.19
CA GLY A 230 10.24 -23.24 -31.94
C GLY A 230 9.28 -23.07 -30.78
N GLN A 231 8.41 -24.04 -30.62
CA GLN A 231 7.43 -24.11 -29.54
C GLN A 231 7.99 -24.95 -28.39
N THR A 232 8.17 -24.36 -27.25
CA THR A 232 8.61 -25.03 -26.04
C THR A 232 7.44 -25.27 -25.10
N VAL A 233 7.33 -26.47 -24.56
CA VAL A 233 6.39 -26.79 -23.47
C VAL A 233 7.12 -26.69 -22.16
N THR A 234 6.64 -25.81 -21.32
CA THR A 234 7.18 -25.60 -19.97
C THR A 234 6.23 -26.21 -18.94
N LYS A 235 6.76 -27.06 -18.05
CA LYS A 235 6.03 -27.60 -16.91
C LYS A 235 6.91 -27.42 -15.67
N GLN A 236 6.41 -26.70 -14.71
CA GLN A 236 7.15 -26.39 -13.47
C GLN A 236 6.21 -26.46 -12.28
N VAL A 237 6.69 -27.03 -11.21
CA VAL A 237 6.00 -27.07 -9.93
C VAL A 237 7.04 -26.89 -8.82
N GLY A 238 6.67 -26.18 -7.79
CA GLY A 238 7.52 -26.03 -6.62
C GLY A 238 6.69 -25.74 -5.38
N ALA A 239 7.25 -26.10 -4.24
CA ALA A 239 6.69 -25.81 -2.94
C ALA A 239 7.81 -25.39 -1.98
N SER A 240 7.48 -24.50 -1.06
CA SER A 240 8.38 -24.06 0.01
C SER A 240 7.61 -24.05 1.32
N LEU A 241 8.21 -24.64 2.35
CA LEU A 241 7.70 -24.62 3.72
C LEU A 241 8.77 -24.04 4.62
N SER A 242 8.44 -22.98 5.33
CA SER A 242 9.26 -22.41 6.39
C SER A 242 8.45 -22.38 7.67
N THR A 243 8.95 -23.00 8.71
CA THR A 243 8.32 -22.97 10.03
C THR A 243 9.35 -22.62 11.09
N GLN A 244 8.94 -21.90 12.11
CA GLN A 244 9.80 -21.47 13.20
C GLN A 244 9.22 -21.91 14.53
N ASN A 245 10.02 -22.61 15.33
CA ASN A 245 9.61 -23.02 16.66
C ASN A 245 9.59 -21.81 17.63
N LYS A 246 8.84 -21.92 18.75
CA LYS A 246 8.78 -20.90 19.81
C LYS A 246 10.15 -20.55 20.41
N SER A 247 11.10 -21.46 20.34
CA SER A 247 12.46 -21.30 20.89
C SER A 247 13.42 -20.52 20.01
N GLY A 248 13.00 -20.03 18.83
CA GLY A 248 13.83 -19.22 17.96
C GLY A 248 15.00 -19.95 17.27
N ILE A 249 15.01 -21.28 17.31
CA ILE A 249 15.97 -22.14 16.65
C ILE A 249 15.32 -22.80 15.44
#